data_a67442458df8bdf1131b9051f39bf1ef
#
_entry.id   a67442458df8bdf1131b9051f39bf1ef
#
_cell.length_a   1.000
_cell.length_b   1.000
_cell.length_c   1.000
_cell.angle_alpha   90.00
_cell.angle_beta   90.00
_cell.angle_gamma   90.00
#
_symmetry.space_group_name_H-M   'P 1'
#
loop_
_entity.id
_entity.type
_entity.pdbx_description
1 polymer ?
#
loop_
_entity_poly.entity_id
_entity_poly.type
_entity_poly.pdbx_seq_one_letter_code
_entity_poly.pdbx_strand_id
1 'polypeptide(L)'
;MPSDTPTTPLHTVSGDLLVIAPRTGAPARRTSTNPYRRLLATPGARAFTIGNLIARLPMGMFSVSAVIMIAGSRGSYALAGAVTATGLAATAVVAPWTARLVDRYGQARIAVPATAIATLGSLALLLCVHYDAPVWTLFAAYAATATTPNTGGMSRARWAHLHRGDPAALHTANSFEQAADELCFMLGPALAALLCAALFPEAGTLIGAILLMTGVLVFAAQRATEPPVAPRTRAGSPLRTRGMPALLATFLATGAVFGAMEVVTIAHAGGAVLALQAGGSCVAGLLYGSLRPAMDIRRRLLWCLAGMTALMSLPLLAASATDSLLMLAGGLLLAGAATAPTMVTGMTLVQRLTPEGQLNEGMTLSVTALLGGIAAGSAAGGWMVEHTGTVSGYVVPVCAAGLALTVAAAGIRRA
;
A
#
# COMPACT_ATOMS: atom_id res chain seq x y z
N MET A 1 22.68 52.40 68.41
CA MET A 1 23.65 51.38 68.89
C MET A 1 24.07 50.55 67.71
N PRO A 2 25.36 50.43 67.47
CA PRO A 2 25.92 50.10 66.17
C PRO A 2 26.07 48.64 65.95
N SER A 3 25.91 48.20 64.69
CA SER A 3 26.19 46.88 64.20
C SER A 3 27.49 46.88 63.43
N ASP A 4 28.45 46.08 63.90
CA ASP A 4 29.74 45.87 63.30
C ASP A 4 29.64 44.98 62.06
N THR A 5 30.19 45.46 60.95
CA THR A 5 30.49 44.64 59.76
C THR A 5 31.95 44.25 59.77
N PRO A 6 32.30 42.99 59.61
CA PRO A 6 33.69 42.62 59.39
C PRO A 6 34.01 42.65 57.87
N THR A 7 34.99 43.42 57.54
CA THR A 7 35.67 43.46 56.24
C THR A 7 36.54 42.21 56.07
N THR A 8 36.31 41.46 55.01
CA THR A 8 37.19 40.33 54.62
C THR A 8 38.15 40.79 53.53
N PRO A 9 39.42 40.48 53.58
CA PRO A 9 40.41 40.94 52.62
C PRO A 9 40.37 40.19 51.32
N LEU A 10 40.53 40.92 50.22
CA LEU A 10 40.70 40.45 48.86
C LEU A 10 42.03 39.71 48.73
N HIS A 11 41.98 38.38 48.53
CA HIS A 11 43.10 37.59 48.02
C HIS A 11 43.08 37.64 46.49
N THR A 12 44.10 38.29 45.93
CA THR A 12 44.46 38.18 44.51
C THR A 12 44.99 36.77 44.24
N VAL A 13 44.23 35.99 43.49
CA VAL A 13 44.68 34.72 42.93
C VAL A 13 45.01 34.97 41.45
N SER A 14 46.30 34.90 41.12
CA SER A 14 46.78 34.75 39.74
C SER A 14 46.24 33.44 39.20
N GLY A 15 45.27 33.52 38.31
CA GLY A 15 44.72 32.36 37.67
C GLY A 15 45.22 32.24 36.22
N ASP A 16 46.03 31.26 35.95
CA ASP A 16 46.32 30.82 34.59
C ASP A 16 45.03 30.51 33.85
N LEU A 17 44.79 31.25 32.78
CA LEU A 17 43.71 30.93 31.83
C LEU A 17 44.07 29.61 31.10
N LEU A 18 43.54 28.50 31.60
CA LEU A 18 43.51 27.23 30.87
C LEU A 18 42.54 27.43 29.67
N VAL A 19 43.13 27.77 28.52
CA VAL A 19 42.42 27.74 27.26
C VAL A 19 42.12 26.26 26.93
N ILE A 20 40.91 25.84 27.29
CA ILE A 20 40.39 24.53 26.84
C ILE A 20 40.19 24.64 25.32
N ALA A 21 41.13 24.12 24.54
CA ALA A 21 40.98 23.96 23.10
C ALA A 21 39.68 23.18 22.83
N PRO A 22 38.84 23.62 21.90
CA PRO A 22 37.65 22.87 21.54
C PRO A 22 38.08 21.49 21.08
N ARG A 23 37.59 20.44 21.74
CA ARG A 23 37.76 19.07 21.29
C ARG A 23 37.34 19.01 19.83
N THR A 24 38.31 18.74 18.94
CA THR A 24 38.03 18.43 17.55
C THR A 24 36.98 17.36 17.51
N GLY A 25 35.79 17.75 17.06
CA GLY A 25 34.63 16.88 17.01
C GLY A 25 34.98 15.61 16.25
N ALA A 26 34.56 14.48 16.78
CA ALA A 26 34.56 13.23 16.04
C ALA A 26 34.04 13.49 14.62
N PRO A 27 34.60 12.89 13.56
CA PRO A 27 34.20 13.17 12.20
C PRO A 27 32.70 12.96 12.10
N ALA A 28 31.97 14.01 11.76
CA ALA A 28 30.52 13.94 11.56
C ALA A 28 30.28 12.78 10.58
N ARG A 29 29.63 11.73 11.06
CA ARG A 29 29.19 10.60 10.22
C ARG A 29 28.56 11.23 8.99
N ARG A 30 29.20 11.05 7.83
CA ARG A 30 28.67 11.51 6.54
C ARG A 30 27.25 10.97 6.44
N THR A 31 26.27 11.81 6.74
CA THR A 31 24.86 11.46 6.60
C THR A 31 24.62 11.21 5.14
N SER A 32 24.27 9.98 4.78
CA SER A 32 23.93 9.61 3.41
C SER A 32 22.95 10.65 2.85
N THR A 33 23.27 11.25 1.71
CA THR A 33 22.38 12.20 1.01
C THR A 33 21.12 11.52 0.49
N ASN A 34 21.15 10.19 0.30
CA ASN A 34 20.01 9.41 -0.17
C ASN A 34 19.02 9.14 0.99
N PRO A 35 17.76 9.66 0.91
CA PRO A 35 16.77 9.52 1.98
C PRO A 35 16.37 8.06 2.25
N TYR A 36 16.32 7.20 1.22
CA TYR A 36 15.99 5.78 1.37
C TYR A 36 17.09 5.01 2.11
N ARG A 37 18.36 5.34 1.88
CA ARG A 37 19.47 4.74 2.61
C ARG A 37 19.43 5.12 4.09
N ARG A 38 19.03 6.35 4.41
CA ARG A 38 18.81 6.80 5.80
C ARG A 38 17.64 6.05 6.43
N LEU A 39 16.53 5.92 5.71
CA LEU A 39 15.35 5.18 6.15
C LEU A 39 15.71 3.74 6.53
N LEU A 40 16.38 3.01 5.63
CA LEU A 40 16.79 1.61 5.84
C LEU A 40 17.96 1.45 6.82
N ALA A 41 18.63 2.53 7.22
CA ALA A 41 19.64 2.50 8.28
C ALA A 41 19.05 2.54 9.69
N THR A 42 17.73 2.80 9.84
CA THR A 42 17.04 2.73 11.13
C THR A 42 17.14 1.31 11.69
N PRO A 43 17.49 1.15 12.99
CA PRO A 43 17.62 -0.18 13.60
C PRO A 43 16.36 -1.03 13.42
N GLY A 44 16.52 -2.27 12.95
CA GLY A 44 15.43 -3.21 12.70
C GLY A 44 14.65 -2.96 11.40
N ALA A 45 14.82 -1.80 10.73
CA ALA A 45 14.07 -1.44 9.55
C ALA A 45 14.24 -2.43 8.39
N ARG A 46 15.47 -2.83 8.09
CA ARG A 46 15.76 -3.77 6.99
C ARG A 46 15.06 -5.11 7.18
N ALA A 47 15.09 -5.63 8.42
CA ALA A 47 14.57 -6.95 8.70
C ALA A 47 13.05 -7.00 8.55
N PHE A 48 12.30 -6.04 9.13
CA PHE A 48 10.85 -6.02 8.94
C PHE A 48 10.45 -5.69 7.50
N THR A 49 11.23 -4.84 6.80
CA THR A 49 10.99 -4.51 5.38
C THR A 49 11.13 -5.75 4.50
N ILE A 50 12.20 -6.53 4.68
CA ILE A 50 12.40 -7.79 3.93
C ILE A 50 11.24 -8.75 4.21
N GLY A 51 10.90 -8.98 5.49
CA GLY A 51 9.76 -9.82 5.84
C GLY A 51 8.45 -9.34 5.22
N ASN A 52 8.21 -8.02 5.22
CA ASN A 52 7.02 -7.43 4.62
C ASN A 52 6.98 -7.59 3.09
N LEU A 53 8.11 -7.40 2.39
CA LEU A 53 8.18 -7.59 0.93
C LEU A 53 7.91 -9.06 0.55
N ILE A 54 8.50 -10.00 1.28
CA ILE A 54 8.26 -11.44 1.08
C ILE A 54 6.78 -11.77 1.31
N ALA A 55 6.15 -11.23 2.37
CA ALA A 55 4.75 -11.47 2.69
C ALA A 55 3.78 -10.79 1.71
N ARG A 56 4.18 -9.69 1.08
CA ARG A 56 3.33 -8.88 0.19
C ARG A 56 3.27 -9.43 -1.24
N LEU A 57 4.37 -9.98 -1.74
CA LEU A 57 4.46 -10.50 -3.11
C LEU A 57 3.34 -11.49 -3.46
N PRO A 58 2.95 -12.44 -2.57
CA PRO A 58 1.85 -13.36 -2.83
C PRO A 58 0.47 -12.74 -3.04
N MET A 59 0.26 -11.51 -2.57
CA MET A 59 -1.03 -10.84 -2.75
C MET A 59 -1.38 -10.64 -4.23
N GLY A 60 -0.38 -10.38 -5.09
CA GLY A 60 -0.56 -10.36 -6.55
C GLY A 60 -0.62 -11.74 -7.19
N MET A 61 -0.13 -12.79 -6.50
CA MET A 61 -0.05 -14.15 -7.06
C MET A 61 -1.36 -14.93 -6.90
N PHE A 62 -2.03 -14.83 -5.75
CA PHE A 62 -3.12 -15.73 -5.37
C PHE A 62 -4.29 -15.72 -6.33
N SER A 63 -4.74 -14.54 -6.79
CA SER A 63 -5.87 -14.44 -7.72
C SER A 63 -5.57 -15.13 -9.05
N VAL A 64 -4.41 -14.85 -9.64
CA VAL A 64 -3.99 -15.41 -10.93
C VAL A 64 -3.78 -16.92 -10.84
N SER A 65 -3.08 -17.38 -9.78
CA SER A 65 -2.88 -18.82 -9.53
C SER A 65 -4.19 -19.57 -9.34
N ALA A 66 -5.13 -19.00 -8.57
CA ALA A 66 -6.44 -19.61 -8.36
C ALA A 66 -7.22 -19.74 -9.66
N VAL A 67 -7.18 -18.70 -10.51
CA VAL A 67 -7.84 -18.75 -11.83
C VAL A 67 -7.22 -19.81 -12.73
N ILE A 68 -5.89 -19.86 -12.83
CA ILE A 68 -5.19 -20.86 -13.67
C ILE A 68 -5.50 -22.28 -13.19
N MET A 69 -5.38 -22.53 -11.89
CA MET A 69 -5.57 -23.82 -11.26
C MET A 69 -7.02 -24.32 -11.40
N ILE A 70 -8.02 -23.46 -11.07
CA ILE A 70 -9.43 -23.85 -11.11
C ILE A 70 -9.93 -23.98 -12.56
N ALA A 71 -9.59 -23.04 -13.45
CA ALA A 71 -9.99 -23.11 -14.84
C ALA A 71 -9.35 -24.32 -15.55
N GLY A 72 -8.08 -24.61 -15.24
CA GLY A 72 -7.38 -25.78 -15.79
C GLY A 72 -7.97 -27.11 -15.34
N SER A 73 -8.34 -27.26 -14.06
CA SER A 73 -8.89 -28.51 -13.50
C SER A 73 -10.38 -28.70 -13.80
N ARG A 74 -11.18 -27.62 -13.75
CA ARG A 74 -12.65 -27.67 -13.88
C ARG A 74 -13.17 -27.23 -15.26
N GLY A 75 -12.31 -26.77 -16.16
CA GLY A 75 -12.69 -26.30 -17.49
C GLY A 75 -13.59 -25.04 -17.48
N SER A 76 -13.65 -24.28 -16.37
CA SER A 76 -14.58 -23.17 -16.21
C SER A 76 -13.90 -21.90 -15.64
N TYR A 77 -13.69 -20.92 -16.49
CA TYR A 77 -13.26 -19.57 -16.07
C TYR A 77 -14.33 -18.84 -15.25
N ALA A 78 -15.62 -19.10 -15.52
CA ALA A 78 -16.72 -18.53 -14.76
C ALA A 78 -16.69 -19.01 -13.30
N LEU A 79 -16.42 -20.30 -13.05
CA LEU A 79 -16.26 -20.84 -11.71
C LEU A 79 -15.05 -20.22 -11.02
N ALA A 80 -13.91 -20.15 -11.71
CA ALA A 80 -12.68 -19.54 -11.17
C ALA A 80 -12.90 -18.07 -10.77
N GLY A 81 -13.58 -17.31 -11.64
CA GLY A 81 -13.97 -15.93 -11.36
C GLY A 81 -14.92 -15.80 -10.17
N ALA A 82 -15.92 -16.67 -10.05
CA ALA A 82 -16.86 -16.67 -8.92
C ALA A 82 -16.17 -17.00 -7.59
N VAL A 83 -15.24 -17.95 -7.56
CA VAL A 83 -14.46 -18.31 -6.37
C VAL A 83 -13.57 -17.14 -5.94
N THR A 84 -12.84 -16.52 -6.89
CA THR A 84 -11.96 -15.38 -6.58
C THR A 84 -12.76 -14.14 -6.12
N ALA A 85 -13.92 -13.88 -6.74
CA ALA A 85 -14.82 -12.81 -6.32
C ALA A 85 -15.36 -13.02 -4.89
N THR A 86 -15.68 -14.27 -4.52
CA THR A 86 -16.09 -14.61 -3.15
C THR A 86 -14.98 -14.32 -2.14
N GLY A 87 -13.72 -14.65 -2.48
CA GLY A 87 -12.58 -14.32 -1.62
C GLY A 87 -12.38 -12.81 -1.44
N LEU A 88 -12.55 -12.05 -2.51
CA LEU A 88 -12.47 -10.58 -2.44
C LEU A 88 -13.58 -10.00 -1.55
N ALA A 89 -14.81 -10.48 -1.69
CA ALA A 89 -15.94 -10.10 -0.85
C ALA A 89 -15.71 -10.47 0.63
N ALA A 90 -15.22 -11.69 0.88
CA ALA A 90 -14.85 -12.14 2.23
C ALA A 90 -13.74 -11.26 2.83
N THR A 91 -12.73 -10.90 2.05
CA THR A 91 -11.65 -10.00 2.48
C THR A 91 -12.19 -8.62 2.84
N ALA A 92 -13.11 -8.06 2.06
CA ALA A 92 -13.71 -6.76 2.35
C ALA A 92 -14.41 -6.73 3.73
N VAL A 93 -14.98 -7.86 4.14
CA VAL A 93 -15.64 -8.01 5.45
C VAL A 93 -14.65 -8.34 6.57
N VAL A 94 -13.74 -9.30 6.35
CA VAL A 94 -12.85 -9.85 7.39
C VAL A 94 -11.66 -8.95 7.69
N ALA A 95 -11.07 -8.30 6.68
CA ALA A 95 -9.85 -7.53 6.86
C ALA A 95 -9.99 -6.37 7.88
N PRO A 96 -11.08 -5.58 7.93
CA PRO A 96 -11.25 -4.56 8.97
C PRO A 96 -11.31 -5.14 10.39
N TRP A 97 -11.88 -6.36 10.57
CA TRP A 97 -11.89 -7.04 11.85
C TRP A 97 -10.51 -7.52 12.27
N THR A 98 -9.78 -8.12 11.32
CA THR A 98 -8.39 -8.54 11.56
C THR A 98 -7.52 -7.33 11.94
N ALA A 99 -7.68 -6.20 11.28
CA ALA A 99 -6.96 -4.97 11.57
C ALA A 99 -7.27 -4.42 12.98
N ARG A 100 -8.54 -4.45 13.40
CA ARG A 100 -8.94 -4.10 14.77
C ARG A 100 -8.31 -4.99 15.83
N LEU A 101 -8.22 -6.29 15.54
CA LEU A 101 -7.55 -7.25 16.44
C LEU A 101 -6.05 -6.95 16.51
N VAL A 102 -5.42 -6.60 15.38
CA VAL A 102 -4.01 -6.18 15.32
C VAL A 102 -3.78 -4.93 16.17
N ASP A 103 -4.62 -3.91 16.04
CA ASP A 103 -4.53 -2.69 16.84
C ASP A 103 -4.73 -2.96 18.34
N ARG A 104 -5.59 -3.93 18.68
CA ARG A 104 -5.96 -4.25 20.07
C ARG A 104 -4.95 -5.13 20.77
N TYR A 105 -4.35 -6.10 20.07
CA TYR A 105 -3.53 -7.16 20.68
C TYR A 105 -2.09 -7.18 20.21
N GLY A 106 -1.72 -6.31 19.27
CA GLY A 106 -0.39 -6.22 18.67
C GLY A 106 -0.29 -6.97 17.34
N GLN A 107 0.64 -6.49 16.50
CA GLN A 107 0.81 -6.99 15.14
C GLN A 107 1.20 -8.47 15.10
N ALA A 108 2.28 -8.83 15.80
CA ALA A 108 2.80 -10.18 15.72
C ALA A 108 1.87 -11.23 16.36
N ARG A 109 1.11 -10.85 17.40
CA ARG A 109 0.20 -11.76 18.11
C ARG A 109 -1.00 -12.16 17.24
N ILE A 110 -1.44 -11.27 16.35
CA ILE A 110 -2.62 -11.50 15.51
C ILE A 110 -2.20 -11.90 14.09
N ALA A 111 -1.15 -11.28 13.52
CA ALA A 111 -0.76 -11.55 12.15
C ALA A 111 -0.36 -13.00 11.92
N VAL A 112 0.38 -13.61 12.86
CA VAL A 112 0.82 -15.01 12.72
C VAL A 112 -0.35 -15.99 12.67
N PRO A 113 -1.29 -16.05 13.64
CA PRO A 113 -2.42 -16.96 13.56
C PRO A 113 -3.39 -16.64 12.42
N ALA A 114 -3.60 -15.37 12.10
CA ALA A 114 -4.43 -14.98 10.96
C ALA A 114 -3.84 -15.46 9.62
N THR A 115 -2.52 -15.33 9.47
CA THR A 115 -1.80 -15.88 8.29
C THR A 115 -1.82 -17.40 8.28
N ALA A 116 -1.71 -18.07 9.43
CA ALA A 116 -1.82 -19.53 9.49
C ALA A 116 -3.17 -20.02 8.97
N ILE A 117 -4.27 -19.36 9.37
CA ILE A 117 -5.61 -19.68 8.85
C ILE A 117 -5.68 -19.44 7.34
N ALA A 118 -5.15 -18.32 6.84
CA ALA A 118 -5.12 -18.02 5.41
C ALA A 118 -4.28 -19.03 4.61
N THR A 119 -3.13 -19.43 5.14
CA THR A 119 -2.26 -20.45 4.54
C THR A 119 -2.95 -21.81 4.51
N LEU A 120 -3.63 -22.20 5.59
CA LEU A 120 -4.44 -23.43 5.62
C LEU A 120 -5.59 -23.37 4.62
N GLY A 121 -6.24 -22.21 4.46
CA GLY A 121 -7.24 -21.99 3.40
C GLY A 121 -6.66 -22.17 1.99
N SER A 122 -5.47 -21.62 1.74
CA SER A 122 -4.77 -21.81 0.46
C SER A 122 -4.40 -23.28 0.19
N LEU A 123 -3.92 -23.99 1.22
CA LEU A 123 -3.61 -25.42 1.12
C LEU A 123 -4.88 -26.26 0.95
N ALA A 124 -5.96 -25.90 1.64
CA ALA A 124 -7.26 -26.57 1.46
C ALA A 124 -7.78 -26.37 0.03
N LEU A 125 -7.65 -25.17 -0.54
CA LEU A 125 -8.01 -24.90 -1.92
C LEU A 125 -7.21 -25.80 -2.89
N LEU A 126 -5.90 -25.92 -2.68
CA LEU A 126 -5.02 -26.83 -3.42
C LEU A 126 -5.53 -28.27 -3.39
N LEU A 127 -5.81 -28.78 -2.18
CA LEU A 127 -6.32 -30.15 -2.00
C LEU A 127 -7.70 -30.33 -2.65
N CYS A 128 -8.59 -29.32 -2.54
CA CYS A 128 -9.90 -29.36 -3.19
C CYS A 128 -9.81 -29.43 -4.71
N VAL A 129 -8.83 -28.76 -5.30
CA VAL A 129 -8.57 -28.85 -6.75
C VAL A 129 -7.94 -30.18 -7.11
N HIS A 130 -6.93 -30.61 -6.37
CA HIS A 130 -6.18 -31.84 -6.65
C HIS A 130 -7.05 -33.12 -6.55
N TYR A 131 -7.93 -33.19 -5.54
CA TYR A 131 -8.81 -34.33 -5.30
C TYR A 131 -10.21 -34.18 -5.91
N ASP A 132 -10.42 -33.23 -6.78
CA ASP A 132 -11.70 -32.98 -7.45
C ASP A 132 -12.89 -32.84 -6.48
N ALA A 133 -12.66 -32.20 -5.34
CA ALA A 133 -13.65 -32.01 -4.28
C ALA A 133 -14.89 -31.24 -4.75
N PRO A 134 -16.04 -31.33 -4.07
CA PRO A 134 -17.26 -30.62 -4.43
C PRO A 134 -17.04 -29.11 -4.58
N VAL A 135 -17.71 -28.48 -5.55
CA VAL A 135 -17.50 -27.06 -5.95
C VAL A 135 -17.60 -26.10 -4.77
N TRP A 136 -18.54 -26.31 -3.84
CA TRP A 136 -18.73 -25.43 -2.68
C TRP A 136 -17.47 -25.37 -1.77
N THR A 137 -16.64 -26.43 -1.76
CA THR A 137 -15.41 -26.45 -0.96
C THR A 137 -14.37 -25.46 -1.47
N LEU A 138 -14.34 -25.20 -2.78
CA LEU A 138 -13.46 -24.16 -3.37
C LEU A 138 -13.80 -22.79 -2.82
N PHE A 139 -15.09 -22.47 -2.73
CA PHE A 139 -15.56 -21.19 -2.15
C PHE A 139 -15.19 -21.08 -0.67
N ALA A 140 -15.43 -22.13 0.11
CA ALA A 140 -15.11 -22.13 1.54
C ALA A 140 -13.59 -21.99 1.79
N ALA A 141 -12.77 -22.77 1.06
CA ALA A 141 -11.33 -22.72 1.16
C ALA A 141 -10.76 -21.36 0.75
N TYR A 142 -11.25 -20.77 -0.34
CA TYR A 142 -10.79 -19.46 -0.79
C TYR A 142 -11.28 -18.33 0.14
N ALA A 143 -12.49 -18.43 0.69
CA ALA A 143 -12.98 -17.49 1.69
C ALA A 143 -12.13 -17.50 2.98
N ALA A 144 -11.57 -18.66 3.38
CA ALA A 144 -10.69 -18.75 4.53
C ALA A 144 -9.37 -17.93 4.35
N THR A 145 -8.94 -17.69 3.11
CA THR A 145 -7.77 -16.84 2.82
C THR A 145 -8.00 -15.36 3.17
N ALA A 146 -9.25 -14.95 3.36
CA ALA A 146 -9.64 -13.58 3.72
C ALA A 146 -9.08 -13.11 5.08
N THR A 147 -8.60 -14.03 5.92
CA THR A 147 -7.92 -13.68 7.18
C THR A 147 -6.51 -13.12 6.98
N THR A 148 -5.98 -13.11 5.74
CA THR A 148 -4.66 -12.53 5.42
C THR A 148 -4.56 -11.11 5.95
N PRO A 149 -3.57 -10.80 6.84
CA PRO A 149 -3.44 -9.48 7.41
C PRO A 149 -2.93 -8.47 6.36
N ASN A 150 -3.33 -7.22 6.51
CA ASN A 150 -2.81 -6.12 5.69
C ASN A 150 -1.36 -5.79 6.08
N THR A 151 -0.40 -6.54 5.55
CA THR A 151 1.03 -6.39 5.86
C THR A 151 1.57 -5.03 5.46
N GLY A 152 1.08 -4.44 4.36
CA GLY A 152 1.41 -3.08 3.94
C GLY A 152 0.96 -2.02 4.94
N GLY A 153 -0.26 -2.14 5.48
CA GLY A 153 -0.76 -1.28 6.54
C GLY A 153 0.04 -1.41 7.83
N MET A 154 0.37 -2.63 8.23
CA MET A 154 1.19 -2.90 9.41
C MET A 154 2.62 -2.34 9.27
N SER A 155 3.22 -2.43 8.09
CA SER A 155 4.53 -1.84 7.80
C SER A 155 4.49 -0.31 7.90
N ARG A 156 3.49 0.33 7.29
CA ARG A 156 3.27 1.78 7.41
C ARG A 156 3.05 2.23 8.87
N ALA A 157 2.40 1.39 9.68
CA ALA A 157 2.25 1.66 11.12
C ALA A 157 3.60 1.60 11.86
N ARG A 158 4.50 0.65 11.52
CA ARG A 158 5.87 0.61 12.05
C ARG A 158 6.66 1.84 11.67
N TRP A 159 6.60 2.25 10.41
CA TRP A 159 7.26 3.48 9.96
C TRP A 159 6.73 4.72 10.68
N ALA A 160 5.42 4.82 10.88
CA ALA A 160 4.83 5.92 11.64
C ALA A 160 5.28 5.94 13.11
N HIS A 161 5.48 4.75 13.71
CA HIS A 161 6.01 4.64 15.07
C HIS A 161 7.50 5.03 15.14
N LEU A 162 8.34 4.50 14.25
CA LEU A 162 9.79 4.72 14.25
C LEU A 162 10.18 6.16 13.91
N HIS A 163 9.39 6.83 13.08
CA HIS A 163 9.63 8.21 12.63
C HIS A 163 8.59 9.19 13.19
N ARG A 164 8.10 8.92 14.42
CA ARG A 164 7.20 9.85 15.12
C ARG A 164 7.89 11.21 15.28
N GLY A 165 7.25 12.27 14.76
CA GLY A 165 7.80 13.62 14.79
C GLY A 165 8.73 14.00 13.63
N ASP A 166 9.00 13.08 12.68
CA ASP A 166 9.73 13.38 11.44
C ASP A 166 8.84 13.18 10.19
N PRO A 167 8.08 14.22 9.78
CA PRO A 167 7.21 14.15 8.62
C PRO A 167 7.94 13.86 7.30
N ALA A 168 9.23 14.26 7.19
CA ALA A 168 10.01 14.03 5.98
C ALA A 168 10.40 12.56 5.85
N ALA A 169 10.87 11.93 6.93
CA ALA A 169 11.17 10.51 6.95
C ALA A 169 9.90 9.67 6.71
N LEU A 170 8.76 10.05 7.31
CA LEU A 170 7.48 9.37 7.10
C LEU A 170 7.00 9.47 5.64
N HIS A 171 7.19 10.64 5.01
CA HIS A 171 6.89 10.82 3.59
C HIS A 171 7.73 9.89 2.71
N THR A 172 9.04 9.81 2.96
CA THR A 172 9.95 8.87 2.26
C THR A 172 9.54 7.42 2.49
N ALA A 173 9.16 7.06 3.72
CA ALA A 173 8.70 5.71 4.06
C ALA A 173 7.42 5.33 3.30
N ASN A 174 6.42 6.21 3.28
CA ASN A 174 5.17 5.98 2.55
C ASN A 174 5.38 5.87 1.03
N SER A 175 6.34 6.63 0.48
CA SER A 175 6.72 6.53 -0.92
C SER A 175 7.42 5.20 -1.23
N PHE A 176 8.29 4.74 -0.34
CA PHE A 176 8.92 3.42 -0.44
C PHE A 176 7.86 2.30 -0.40
N GLU A 177 6.93 2.36 0.54
CA GLU A 177 5.84 1.38 0.67
C GLU A 177 4.93 1.36 -0.57
N GLN A 178 4.68 2.52 -1.18
CA GLN A 178 3.89 2.59 -2.42
C GLN A 178 4.65 1.97 -3.60
N ALA A 179 5.94 2.26 -3.75
CA ALA A 179 6.76 1.63 -4.79
C ALA A 179 6.84 0.10 -4.60
N ALA A 180 6.88 -0.36 -3.35
CA ALA A 180 6.84 -1.78 -3.01
C ALA A 180 5.49 -2.42 -3.39
N ASP A 181 4.36 -1.73 -3.17
CA ASP A 181 3.04 -2.20 -3.61
C ASP A 181 3.01 -2.37 -5.14
N GLU A 182 3.42 -1.34 -5.88
CA GLU A 182 3.46 -1.38 -7.35
C GLU A 182 4.32 -2.53 -7.87
N LEU A 183 5.50 -2.72 -7.27
CA LEU A 183 6.40 -3.80 -7.65
C LEU A 183 5.78 -5.18 -7.39
N CYS A 184 5.14 -5.38 -6.25
CA CYS A 184 4.49 -6.65 -5.90
C CYS A 184 3.27 -6.92 -6.80
N PHE A 185 2.48 -5.90 -7.13
CA PHE A 185 1.35 -6.05 -8.05
C PHE A 185 1.79 -6.29 -9.49
N MET A 186 2.93 -5.76 -9.91
CA MET A 186 3.50 -6.00 -11.24
C MET A 186 4.11 -7.40 -11.36
N LEU A 187 4.93 -7.80 -10.37
CA LEU A 187 5.67 -9.06 -10.40
C LEU A 187 4.83 -10.27 -9.99
N GLY A 188 3.88 -10.09 -9.07
CA GLY A 188 3.08 -11.18 -8.51
C GLY A 188 2.34 -12.00 -9.58
N PRO A 189 1.50 -11.39 -10.43
CA PRO A 189 0.79 -12.09 -11.48
C PRO A 189 1.72 -12.81 -12.47
N ALA A 190 2.80 -12.14 -12.88
CA ALA A 190 3.78 -12.70 -13.82
C ALA A 190 4.49 -13.93 -13.22
N LEU A 191 4.90 -13.82 -11.94
CA LEU A 191 5.53 -14.92 -11.21
C LEU A 191 4.56 -16.09 -11.02
N ALA A 192 3.30 -15.82 -10.68
CA ALA A 192 2.27 -16.83 -10.55
C ALA A 192 2.07 -17.61 -11.86
N ALA A 193 1.89 -16.90 -12.97
CA ALA A 193 1.73 -17.52 -14.28
C ALA A 193 2.95 -18.35 -14.68
N LEU A 194 4.15 -17.83 -14.45
CA LEU A 194 5.40 -18.54 -14.72
C LEU A 194 5.51 -19.84 -13.91
N LEU A 195 5.26 -19.77 -12.60
CA LEU A 195 5.34 -20.93 -11.71
C LEU A 195 4.31 -22.00 -12.07
N CYS A 196 3.07 -21.59 -12.38
CA CYS A 196 2.02 -22.51 -12.80
C CYS A 196 2.33 -23.16 -14.16
N ALA A 197 2.96 -22.46 -15.08
CA ALA A 197 3.32 -22.99 -16.38
C ALA A 197 4.60 -23.85 -16.34
N ALA A 198 5.59 -23.49 -15.53
CA ALA A 198 6.89 -24.17 -15.50
C ALA A 198 6.94 -25.40 -14.59
N LEU A 199 6.10 -25.46 -13.55
CA LEU A 199 6.14 -26.54 -12.56
C LEU A 199 4.85 -27.38 -12.62
N PHE A 200 3.77 -26.90 -12.04
CA PHE A 200 2.45 -27.53 -12.03
C PHE A 200 1.36 -26.46 -11.76
N PRO A 201 0.10 -26.69 -12.14
CA PRO A 201 -0.95 -25.64 -12.08
C PRO A 201 -1.15 -24.99 -10.72
N GLU A 202 -0.90 -25.71 -9.63
CA GLU A 202 -1.07 -25.27 -8.24
C GLU A 202 0.19 -24.57 -7.67
N ALA A 203 1.32 -24.59 -8.38
CA ALA A 203 2.62 -24.12 -7.86
C ALA A 203 2.60 -22.66 -7.40
N GLY A 204 1.89 -21.79 -8.13
CA GLY A 204 1.78 -20.38 -7.74
C GLY A 204 1.09 -20.17 -6.39
N THR A 205 0.02 -20.93 -6.12
CA THR A 205 -0.70 -20.89 -4.83
C THR A 205 0.16 -21.47 -3.70
N LEU A 206 0.84 -22.59 -3.94
CA LEU A 206 1.69 -23.24 -2.95
C LEU A 206 2.88 -22.35 -2.55
N ILE A 207 3.61 -21.85 -3.53
CA ILE A 207 4.76 -20.98 -3.31
C ILE A 207 4.30 -19.65 -2.69
N GLY A 208 3.17 -19.11 -3.12
CA GLY A 208 2.55 -17.95 -2.52
C GLY A 208 2.22 -18.14 -1.04
N ALA A 209 1.65 -19.28 -0.66
CA ALA A 209 1.35 -19.62 0.73
C ALA A 209 2.63 -19.73 1.60
N ILE A 210 3.69 -20.35 1.06
CA ILE A 210 4.99 -20.46 1.73
C ILE A 210 5.62 -19.06 1.93
N LEU A 211 5.63 -18.23 0.89
CA LEU A 211 6.17 -16.86 0.96
C LEU A 211 5.38 -15.99 1.95
N LEU A 212 4.04 -16.09 1.93
CA LEU A 212 3.19 -15.33 2.86
C LEU A 212 3.52 -15.71 4.31
N MET A 213 3.53 -17.01 4.63
CA MET A 213 3.82 -17.46 5.98
C MET A 213 5.23 -17.08 6.41
N THR A 214 6.24 -17.36 5.60
CA THR A 214 7.64 -17.06 5.89
C THR A 214 7.85 -15.56 6.09
N GLY A 215 7.30 -14.75 5.19
CA GLY A 215 7.41 -13.29 5.27
C GLY A 215 6.75 -12.71 6.52
N VAL A 216 5.56 -13.19 6.88
CA VAL A 216 4.88 -12.77 8.11
C VAL A 216 5.64 -13.22 9.36
N LEU A 217 6.21 -14.41 9.39
CA LEU A 217 7.04 -14.87 10.51
C LEU A 217 8.28 -13.98 10.68
N VAL A 218 9.00 -13.68 9.59
CA VAL A 218 10.16 -12.78 9.61
C VAL A 218 9.74 -11.38 10.07
N PHE A 219 8.63 -10.85 9.55
CA PHE A 219 8.07 -9.56 9.96
C PHE A 219 7.70 -9.54 11.43
N ALA A 220 6.97 -10.55 11.91
CA ALA A 220 6.51 -10.67 13.28
C ALA A 220 7.64 -10.85 14.30
N ALA A 221 8.76 -11.47 13.89
CA ALA A 221 9.95 -11.64 14.74
C ALA A 221 10.60 -10.30 15.12
N GLN A 222 10.35 -9.23 14.35
CA GLN A 222 10.93 -7.89 14.59
C GLN A 222 10.12 -7.10 15.64
N ARG A 223 10.10 -7.58 16.88
CA ARG A 223 9.34 -7.01 18.00
C ARG A 223 9.77 -5.59 18.37
N ALA A 224 11.07 -5.27 18.26
CA ALA A 224 11.60 -3.96 18.60
C ALA A 224 11.06 -2.81 17.75
N THR A 225 10.52 -3.10 16.57
CA THR A 225 9.92 -2.11 15.66
C THR A 225 8.40 -2.11 15.69
N GLU A 226 7.80 -3.03 16.47
CA GLU A 226 6.35 -3.14 16.59
C GLU A 226 5.79 -1.94 17.36
N PRO A 227 4.76 -1.26 16.85
CA PRO A 227 4.09 -0.20 17.59
C PRO A 227 3.51 -0.75 18.90
N PRO A 228 3.62 -0.03 20.02
CA PRO A 228 3.00 -0.44 21.27
C PRO A 228 1.49 -0.47 21.12
N VAL A 229 0.85 -1.43 21.77
CA VAL A 229 -0.60 -1.48 21.89
C VAL A 229 -1.07 -0.26 22.67
N ALA A 230 -1.82 0.62 22.02
CA ALA A 230 -2.34 1.81 22.68
C ALA A 230 -3.45 1.44 23.67
N PRO A 231 -3.54 2.10 24.85
CA PRO A 231 -4.69 1.98 25.73
C PRO A 231 -5.96 2.34 24.94
N ARG A 232 -7.03 1.61 25.21
CA ARG A 232 -8.33 1.87 24.58
C ARG A 232 -8.79 3.29 24.93
N THR A 233 -8.53 4.24 24.05
CA THR A 233 -9.28 5.50 24.08
C THR A 233 -10.71 5.20 23.65
N ARG A 234 -11.72 5.84 24.29
CA ARG A 234 -13.12 5.77 23.86
C ARG A 234 -13.34 6.43 22.47
N ALA A 235 -12.31 6.58 21.68
CA ALA A 235 -12.37 7.06 20.31
C ALA A 235 -13.26 6.10 19.51
N GLY A 236 -14.27 6.64 18.87
CA GLY A 236 -15.15 5.88 17.96
C GLY A 236 -14.37 5.31 16.77
N SER A 237 -15.04 4.51 15.94
CA SER A 237 -14.43 3.97 14.71
C SER A 237 -13.79 5.08 13.86
N PRO A 238 -12.64 4.81 13.17
CA PRO A 238 -12.03 5.75 12.23
C PRO A 238 -13.00 6.33 11.20
N LEU A 239 -14.05 5.57 10.84
CA LEU A 239 -15.12 6.00 9.95
C LEU A 239 -15.87 7.27 10.43
N ARG A 240 -15.88 7.52 11.76
CA ARG A 240 -16.55 8.69 12.34
C ARG A 240 -15.65 9.92 12.43
N THR A 241 -14.36 9.76 12.13
CA THR A 241 -13.43 10.87 12.11
C THR A 241 -13.76 11.81 10.96
N ARG A 242 -13.85 13.10 11.26
CA ARG A 242 -14.20 14.13 10.27
C ARG A 242 -13.20 14.11 9.10
N GLY A 243 -13.70 14.00 7.87
CA GLY A 243 -12.89 13.88 6.65
C GLY A 243 -12.54 12.44 6.24
N MET A 244 -12.60 11.45 7.14
CA MET A 244 -12.28 10.06 6.80
C MET A 244 -13.26 9.47 5.76
N PRO A 245 -14.59 9.63 5.87
CA PRO A 245 -15.50 9.11 4.84
C PRO A 245 -15.24 9.67 3.44
N ALA A 246 -14.94 10.96 3.34
CA ALA A 246 -14.58 11.58 2.06
C ALA A 246 -13.25 11.04 1.51
N LEU A 247 -12.28 10.80 2.38
CA LEU A 247 -11.01 10.20 2.00
C LEU A 247 -11.20 8.76 1.52
N LEU A 248 -12.01 7.96 2.19
CA LEU A 248 -12.33 6.59 1.75
C LEU A 248 -13.08 6.58 0.41
N ALA A 249 -14.01 7.50 0.20
CA ALA A 249 -14.67 7.65 -1.09
C ALA A 249 -13.69 8.09 -2.20
N THR A 250 -12.67 8.89 -1.86
CA THR A 250 -11.56 9.23 -2.76
C THR A 250 -10.74 7.99 -3.11
N PHE A 251 -10.44 7.11 -2.14
CA PHE A 251 -9.75 5.84 -2.39
C PHE A 251 -10.59 4.90 -3.24
N LEU A 252 -11.90 4.83 -3.03
CA LEU A 252 -12.83 4.05 -3.86
C LEU A 252 -12.77 4.53 -5.33
N ALA A 253 -12.87 5.84 -5.55
CA ALA A 253 -12.80 6.41 -6.90
C ALA A 253 -11.40 6.23 -7.53
N THR A 254 -10.32 6.36 -6.75
CA THR A 254 -8.95 6.08 -7.22
C THR A 254 -8.78 4.59 -7.57
N GLY A 255 -9.38 3.69 -6.80
CA GLY A 255 -9.41 2.27 -7.14
C GLY A 255 -10.11 2.01 -8.48
N ALA A 256 -11.21 2.72 -8.75
CA ALA A 256 -11.90 2.60 -10.04
C ALA A 256 -11.02 3.05 -11.22
N VAL A 257 -10.12 4.02 -11.01
CA VAL A 257 -9.10 4.35 -12.01
C VAL A 257 -8.22 3.15 -12.32
N PHE A 258 -7.71 2.47 -11.28
CA PHE A 258 -6.81 1.32 -11.47
C PHE A 258 -7.50 0.16 -12.18
N GLY A 259 -8.68 -0.24 -11.69
CA GLY A 259 -9.42 -1.36 -12.26
C GLY A 259 -9.86 -1.11 -13.71
N ALA A 260 -10.36 0.09 -14.02
CA ALA A 260 -10.73 0.43 -15.38
C ALA A 260 -9.52 0.49 -16.32
N MET A 261 -8.42 1.12 -15.87
CA MET A 261 -7.20 1.22 -16.66
C MET A 261 -6.62 -0.15 -16.99
N GLU A 262 -6.62 -1.07 -16.02
CA GLU A 262 -6.15 -2.44 -16.20
C GLU A 262 -6.95 -3.16 -17.29
N VAL A 263 -8.27 -3.22 -17.16
CA VAL A 263 -9.14 -3.95 -18.10
C VAL A 263 -9.09 -3.34 -19.51
N VAL A 264 -9.19 -2.02 -19.60
CA VAL A 264 -9.22 -1.33 -20.89
C VAL A 264 -7.87 -1.45 -21.61
N THR A 265 -6.75 -1.31 -20.89
CA THR A 265 -5.42 -1.42 -21.51
C THR A 265 -5.14 -2.86 -21.95
N ILE A 266 -5.52 -3.86 -21.16
CA ILE A 266 -5.38 -5.27 -21.58
C ILE A 266 -6.21 -5.57 -22.82
N ALA A 267 -7.43 -5.05 -22.90
CA ALA A 267 -8.32 -5.25 -24.04
C ALA A 267 -7.84 -4.50 -25.32
N HIS A 268 -7.19 -3.34 -25.15
CA HIS A 268 -6.74 -2.52 -26.27
C HIS A 268 -5.35 -2.89 -26.81
N ALA A 269 -4.39 -3.16 -25.90
CA ALA A 269 -2.97 -3.28 -26.25
C ALA A 269 -2.25 -4.47 -25.58
N GLY A 270 -2.96 -5.23 -24.74
CA GLY A 270 -2.39 -6.38 -24.00
C GLY A 270 -1.70 -5.98 -22.70
N GLY A 271 -1.46 -7.00 -21.87
CA GLY A 271 -0.95 -6.81 -20.49
C GLY A 271 0.47 -6.28 -20.40
N ALA A 272 1.32 -6.51 -21.41
CA ALA A 272 2.71 -6.05 -21.39
C ALA A 272 2.82 -4.51 -21.35
N VAL A 273 1.92 -3.82 -22.03
CA VAL A 273 1.90 -2.34 -22.10
C VAL A 273 1.45 -1.74 -20.76
N LEU A 274 0.59 -2.45 -20.01
CA LEU A 274 0.18 -2.04 -18.68
C LEU A 274 1.36 -1.97 -17.69
N ALA A 275 2.39 -2.80 -17.86
CA ALA A 275 3.58 -2.76 -17.01
C ALA A 275 4.30 -1.40 -17.05
N LEU A 276 4.16 -0.64 -18.14
CA LEU A 276 4.73 0.71 -18.26
C LEU A 276 4.04 1.70 -17.31
N GLN A 277 2.73 1.57 -17.10
CA GLN A 277 2.01 2.38 -16.11
C GLN A 277 2.53 2.09 -14.70
N ALA A 278 2.68 0.82 -14.33
CA ALA A 278 3.25 0.44 -13.03
C ALA A 278 4.69 0.92 -12.88
N GLY A 279 5.50 0.82 -13.95
CA GLY A 279 6.86 1.35 -13.99
C GLY A 279 6.92 2.87 -13.77
N GLY A 280 6.05 3.62 -14.46
CA GLY A 280 5.90 5.07 -14.28
C GLY A 280 5.52 5.44 -12.86
N SER A 281 4.56 4.71 -12.27
CA SER A 281 4.14 4.87 -10.87
C SER A 281 5.29 4.60 -9.89
N CYS A 282 6.00 3.49 -10.05
CA CYS A 282 7.11 3.11 -9.19
C CYS A 282 8.23 4.18 -9.19
N VAL A 283 8.68 4.60 -10.38
CA VAL A 283 9.73 5.62 -10.53
C VAL A 283 9.27 6.95 -9.94
N ALA A 284 8.06 7.41 -10.30
CA ALA A 284 7.52 8.65 -9.77
C ALA A 284 7.33 8.62 -8.24
N GLY A 285 6.90 7.49 -7.68
CA GLY A 285 6.77 7.28 -6.25
C GLY A 285 8.10 7.42 -5.51
N LEU A 286 9.15 6.80 -6.02
CA LEU A 286 10.49 6.90 -5.45
C LEU A 286 11.07 8.31 -5.57
N LEU A 287 10.89 8.97 -6.72
CA LEU A 287 11.31 10.38 -6.89
C LEU A 287 10.54 11.29 -5.94
N TYR A 288 9.22 11.12 -5.85
CA TYR A 288 8.36 11.90 -4.97
C TYR A 288 8.73 11.77 -3.49
N GLY A 289 9.13 10.58 -3.05
CA GLY A 289 9.59 10.32 -1.68
C GLY A 289 10.94 10.96 -1.34
N SER A 290 11.74 11.34 -2.34
CA SER A 290 13.00 12.06 -2.15
C SER A 290 12.78 13.58 -1.99
N LEU A 291 11.63 14.09 -2.40
CA LEU A 291 11.28 15.50 -2.31
C LEU A 291 10.80 15.89 -0.90
N ARG A 292 11.11 17.10 -0.47
CA ARG A 292 10.56 17.65 0.78
C ARG A 292 9.27 18.40 0.48
N PRO A 293 8.11 17.90 0.94
CA PRO A 293 6.85 18.58 0.68
C PRO A 293 6.74 19.87 1.49
N ALA A 294 6.68 21.00 0.80
CA ALA A 294 6.51 22.31 1.40
C ALA A 294 5.04 22.74 1.59
N MET A 295 4.11 22.00 0.96
CA MET A 295 2.69 22.33 0.91
C MET A 295 1.89 21.56 1.96
N ASP A 296 0.80 22.15 2.45
CA ASP A 296 -0.17 21.43 3.28
C ASP A 296 -0.69 20.19 2.59
N ILE A 297 -0.82 19.10 3.37
CA ILE A 297 -1.13 17.76 2.85
C ILE A 297 -2.47 17.69 2.12
N ARG A 298 -3.48 18.45 2.56
CA ARG A 298 -4.80 18.51 1.93
C ARG A 298 -4.74 19.16 0.56
N ARG A 299 -4.08 20.31 0.46
CA ARG A 299 -3.84 20.98 -0.84
C ARG A 299 -3.00 20.12 -1.76
N ARG A 300 -2.00 19.44 -1.21
CA ARG A 300 -1.14 18.52 -1.96
C ARG A 300 -1.92 17.36 -2.55
N LEU A 301 -2.84 16.76 -1.79
CA LEU A 301 -3.72 15.70 -2.31
C LEU A 301 -4.58 16.20 -3.46
N LEU A 302 -5.15 17.40 -3.38
CA LEU A 302 -5.94 17.97 -4.47
C LEU A 302 -5.11 18.19 -5.74
N TRP A 303 -3.88 18.70 -5.60
CA TRP A 303 -2.97 18.85 -6.74
C TRP A 303 -2.55 17.51 -7.35
N CYS A 304 -2.28 16.49 -6.53
CA CYS A 304 -1.99 15.14 -7.01
C CYS A 304 -3.18 14.54 -7.76
N LEU A 305 -4.40 14.69 -7.24
CA LEU A 305 -5.63 14.24 -7.91
C LEU A 305 -5.91 15.01 -9.21
N ALA A 306 -5.68 16.31 -9.23
CA ALA A 306 -5.82 17.12 -10.46
C ALA A 306 -4.79 16.66 -11.52
N GLY A 307 -3.53 16.47 -11.12
CA GLY A 307 -2.48 15.91 -11.98
C GLY A 307 -2.83 14.50 -12.46
N MET A 308 -3.36 13.65 -11.60
CA MET A 308 -3.82 12.31 -11.97
C MET A 308 -4.96 12.39 -12.99
N THR A 309 -5.96 13.24 -12.79
CA THR A 309 -7.06 13.43 -13.74
C THR A 309 -6.55 13.90 -15.12
N ALA A 310 -5.64 14.86 -15.13
CA ALA A 310 -5.04 15.35 -16.37
C ALA A 310 -4.19 14.28 -17.08
N LEU A 311 -3.34 13.55 -16.35
CA LEU A 311 -2.47 12.55 -16.96
C LEU A 311 -3.20 11.27 -17.36
N MET A 312 -4.32 10.93 -16.70
CA MET A 312 -5.18 9.81 -17.13
C MET A 312 -5.92 10.08 -18.45
N SER A 313 -6.00 11.32 -18.91
CA SER A 313 -6.52 11.63 -20.25
C SER A 313 -5.53 11.29 -21.39
N LEU A 314 -4.23 11.14 -21.10
CA LEU A 314 -3.21 10.89 -22.12
C LEU A 314 -3.39 9.55 -22.85
N PRO A 315 -3.66 8.41 -22.17
CA PRO A 315 -3.99 7.16 -22.88
C PRO A 315 -5.22 7.27 -23.77
N LEU A 316 -6.27 7.98 -23.31
CA LEU A 316 -7.45 8.25 -24.12
C LEU A 316 -7.10 9.06 -25.38
N LEU A 317 -6.36 10.14 -25.24
CA LEU A 317 -5.93 10.98 -26.34
C LEU A 317 -5.01 10.21 -27.31
N ALA A 318 -4.06 9.43 -26.78
CA ALA A 318 -3.19 8.62 -27.61
C ALA A 318 -3.95 7.58 -28.42
N ALA A 319 -4.88 6.85 -27.78
CA ALA A 319 -5.67 5.81 -28.43
C ALA A 319 -6.71 6.39 -29.43
N SER A 320 -7.20 7.63 -29.22
CA SER A 320 -8.15 8.27 -30.09
C SER A 320 -7.52 8.99 -31.30
N ALA A 321 -6.28 9.47 -31.12
CA ALA A 321 -5.60 10.28 -32.15
C ALA A 321 -4.71 9.46 -33.07
N THR A 322 -4.21 8.30 -32.62
CA THR A 322 -3.25 7.49 -33.38
C THR A 322 -3.38 6.00 -33.03
N ASP A 323 -3.07 5.15 -34.02
CA ASP A 323 -2.90 3.70 -33.79
C ASP A 323 -1.49 3.35 -33.30
N SER A 324 -0.71 4.34 -32.80
CA SER A 324 0.66 4.16 -32.38
C SER A 324 0.74 3.58 -30.97
N LEU A 325 1.18 2.34 -30.85
CA LEU A 325 1.46 1.68 -29.57
C LEU A 325 2.50 2.45 -28.75
N LEU A 326 3.46 3.13 -29.40
CA LEU A 326 4.47 3.94 -28.71
C LEU A 326 3.87 5.17 -28.02
N MET A 327 2.92 5.86 -28.68
CA MET A 327 2.22 6.99 -28.06
C MET A 327 1.34 6.54 -26.88
N LEU A 328 0.64 5.41 -27.02
CA LEU A 328 -0.12 4.82 -25.92
C LEU A 328 0.79 4.44 -24.75
N ALA A 329 1.93 3.79 -25.04
CA ALA A 329 2.93 3.40 -24.04
C ALA A 329 3.46 4.62 -23.28
N GLY A 330 3.79 5.71 -23.98
CA GLY A 330 4.19 6.98 -23.37
C GLY A 330 3.09 7.61 -22.52
N GLY A 331 1.84 7.59 -23.01
CA GLY A 331 0.66 8.05 -22.26
C GLY A 331 0.45 7.26 -20.98
N LEU A 332 0.56 5.93 -21.01
CA LEU A 332 0.42 5.06 -19.85
C LEU A 332 1.54 5.27 -18.82
N LEU A 333 2.78 5.41 -19.27
CA LEU A 333 3.92 5.71 -18.40
C LEU A 333 3.71 7.01 -17.63
N LEU A 334 3.27 8.07 -18.32
CA LEU A 334 2.99 9.37 -17.71
C LEU A 334 1.74 9.32 -16.81
N ALA A 335 0.69 8.63 -17.23
CA ALA A 335 -0.49 8.40 -16.39
C ALA A 335 -0.11 7.69 -15.08
N GLY A 336 0.74 6.66 -15.16
CA GLY A 336 1.29 5.98 -14.00
C GLY A 336 2.06 6.92 -13.06
N ALA A 337 2.80 7.87 -13.59
CA ALA A 337 3.59 8.79 -12.78
C ALA A 337 2.74 9.66 -11.81
N ALA A 338 1.45 9.84 -12.06
CA ALA A 338 0.55 10.57 -11.16
C ALA A 338 -0.07 9.70 -10.06
N THR A 339 -0.06 8.38 -10.20
CA THR A 339 -0.75 7.49 -9.26
C THR A 339 -0.04 7.38 -7.92
N ALA A 340 1.28 7.14 -7.92
CA ALA A 340 2.03 6.98 -6.67
C ALA A 340 2.03 8.25 -5.80
N PRO A 341 2.26 9.49 -6.29
CA PRO A 341 2.12 10.70 -5.49
C PRO A 341 0.75 10.86 -4.84
N THR A 342 -0.32 10.50 -5.57
CA THR A 342 -1.69 10.52 -5.06
C THR A 342 -1.87 9.52 -3.91
N MET A 343 -1.44 8.28 -4.10
CA MET A 343 -1.54 7.23 -3.08
C MET A 343 -0.70 7.53 -1.85
N VAL A 344 0.55 7.97 -2.01
CA VAL A 344 1.44 8.37 -0.90
C VAL A 344 0.82 9.48 -0.07
N THR A 345 0.28 10.50 -0.74
CA THR A 345 -0.34 11.64 -0.06
C THR A 345 -1.63 11.25 0.64
N GLY A 346 -2.47 10.44 -0.03
CA GLY A 346 -3.70 9.89 0.54
C GLY A 346 -3.43 9.03 1.77
N MET A 347 -2.51 8.06 1.69
CA MET A 347 -2.15 7.20 2.82
C MET A 347 -1.54 7.98 3.99
N THR A 348 -0.73 9.01 3.70
CA THR A 348 -0.22 9.92 4.75
C THR A 348 -1.37 10.69 5.43
N LEU A 349 -2.39 11.09 4.68
CA LEU A 349 -3.57 11.76 5.25
C LEU A 349 -4.41 10.78 6.08
N VAL A 350 -4.57 9.51 5.65
CA VAL A 350 -5.18 8.45 6.46
C VAL A 350 -4.48 8.31 7.80
N GLN A 351 -3.13 8.24 7.81
CA GLN A 351 -2.35 8.15 9.03
C GLN A 351 -2.60 9.32 9.99
N ARG A 352 -2.77 10.55 9.44
CA ARG A 352 -3.03 11.75 10.24
C ARG A 352 -4.47 11.83 10.79
N LEU A 353 -5.45 11.35 10.03
CA LEU A 353 -6.86 11.38 10.43
C LEU A 353 -7.26 10.20 11.32
N THR A 354 -6.48 9.14 11.32
CA THR A 354 -6.80 7.95 12.12
C THR A 354 -6.47 8.19 13.60
N PRO A 355 -7.41 7.93 14.52
CA PRO A 355 -7.16 8.05 15.97
C PRO A 355 -6.02 7.14 16.42
N GLU A 356 -5.34 7.55 17.49
CA GLU A 356 -4.29 6.73 18.10
C GLU A 356 -4.82 5.34 18.50
N GLY A 357 -4.05 4.30 18.25
CA GLY A 357 -4.40 2.91 18.52
C GLY A 357 -5.36 2.26 17.51
N GLN A 358 -5.68 2.93 16.39
CA GLN A 358 -6.56 2.40 15.34
C GLN A 358 -5.93 2.48 13.95
N LEU A 359 -4.61 2.63 13.89
CA LEU A 359 -3.92 2.93 12.64
C LEU A 359 -4.04 1.80 11.60
N ASN A 360 -3.94 0.54 12.04
CA ASN A 360 -4.11 -0.60 11.14
C ASN A 360 -5.56 -0.69 10.62
N GLU A 361 -6.57 -0.37 11.46
CA GLU A 361 -7.98 -0.31 11.02
C GLU A 361 -8.16 0.78 9.95
N GLY A 362 -7.67 2.00 10.19
CA GLY A 362 -7.78 3.11 9.23
C GLY A 362 -7.09 2.82 7.89
N MET A 363 -5.88 2.25 7.93
CA MET A 363 -5.15 1.84 6.73
C MET A 363 -5.88 0.73 5.97
N THR A 364 -6.42 -0.25 6.67
CA THR A 364 -7.14 -1.37 6.06
C THR A 364 -8.46 -0.93 5.44
N LEU A 365 -9.20 -0.03 6.07
CA LEU A 365 -10.42 0.56 5.49
C LEU A 365 -10.11 1.27 4.16
N SER A 366 -8.99 1.98 4.09
CA SER A 366 -8.56 2.66 2.85
C SER A 366 -8.23 1.67 1.74
N VAL A 367 -7.53 0.58 2.06
CA VAL A 367 -7.23 -0.50 1.11
C VAL A 367 -8.52 -1.21 0.68
N THR A 368 -9.44 -1.48 1.61
CA THR A 368 -10.75 -2.09 1.29
C THR A 368 -11.55 -1.20 0.34
N ALA A 369 -11.59 0.11 0.58
CA ALA A 369 -12.24 1.06 -0.31
C ALA A 369 -11.59 1.06 -1.71
N LEU A 370 -10.25 1.04 -1.77
CA LEU A 370 -9.49 0.96 -3.02
C LEU A 370 -9.85 -0.32 -3.81
N LEU A 371 -9.85 -1.48 -3.14
CA LEU A 371 -10.19 -2.78 -3.76
C LEU A 371 -11.63 -2.81 -4.27
N GLY A 372 -12.58 -2.26 -3.51
CA GLY A 372 -13.97 -2.08 -3.96
C GLY A 372 -14.04 -1.19 -5.20
N GLY A 373 -13.23 -0.15 -5.25
CA GLY A 373 -13.08 0.72 -6.41
C GLY A 373 -12.52 -0.02 -7.62
N ILE A 374 -11.46 -0.82 -7.43
CA ILE A 374 -10.86 -1.63 -8.49
C ILE A 374 -11.93 -2.54 -9.12
N ALA A 375 -12.70 -3.25 -8.30
CA ALA A 375 -13.77 -4.12 -8.79
C ALA A 375 -14.83 -3.34 -9.61
N ALA A 376 -15.28 -2.19 -9.10
CA ALA A 376 -16.26 -1.35 -9.78
C ALA A 376 -15.72 -0.77 -11.09
N GLY A 377 -14.46 -0.31 -11.08
CA GLY A 377 -13.80 0.24 -12.26
C GLY A 377 -13.54 -0.80 -13.33
N SER A 378 -13.12 -2.02 -12.95
CA SER A 378 -12.95 -3.15 -13.87
C SER A 378 -14.28 -3.52 -14.53
N ALA A 379 -15.37 -3.60 -13.76
CA ALA A 379 -16.69 -3.87 -14.30
C ALA A 379 -17.15 -2.77 -15.27
N ALA A 380 -17.00 -1.50 -14.89
CA ALA A 380 -17.39 -0.37 -15.74
C ALA A 380 -16.53 -0.28 -17.01
N GLY A 381 -15.21 -0.49 -16.88
CA GLY A 381 -14.27 -0.52 -18.00
C GLY A 381 -14.58 -1.65 -18.98
N GLY A 382 -14.81 -2.86 -18.44
CA GLY A 382 -15.19 -4.03 -19.23
C GLY A 382 -16.51 -3.81 -19.99
N TRP A 383 -17.53 -3.32 -19.30
CA TRP A 383 -18.81 -2.99 -19.92
C TRP A 383 -18.64 -1.97 -21.05
N MET A 384 -17.87 -0.91 -20.82
CA MET A 384 -17.62 0.11 -21.84
C MET A 384 -16.89 -0.48 -23.05
N VAL A 385 -15.89 -1.32 -22.84
CA VAL A 385 -15.15 -1.99 -23.93
C VAL A 385 -16.07 -2.86 -24.79
N GLU A 386 -16.97 -3.62 -24.16
CA GLU A 386 -17.90 -4.51 -24.86
C GLU A 386 -18.95 -3.76 -25.69
N HIS A 387 -19.45 -2.62 -25.19
CA HIS A 387 -20.56 -1.92 -25.83
C HIS A 387 -20.16 -0.75 -26.73
N THR A 388 -19.00 -0.13 -26.49
CA THR A 388 -18.58 1.09 -27.19
C THR A 388 -17.17 1.02 -27.77
N GLY A 389 -16.45 -0.07 -27.51
CA GLY A 389 -15.10 -0.31 -28.00
C GLY A 389 -13.98 0.07 -27.05
N THR A 390 -12.78 -0.40 -27.35
CA THR A 390 -11.63 -0.31 -26.44
C THR A 390 -11.13 1.12 -26.22
N VAL A 391 -11.19 1.98 -27.23
CA VAL A 391 -10.78 3.39 -27.11
C VAL A 391 -11.68 4.15 -26.15
N SER A 392 -13.01 3.99 -26.29
CA SER A 392 -14.00 4.62 -25.40
C SER A 392 -13.85 4.15 -23.95
N GLY A 393 -13.36 2.94 -23.73
CA GLY A 393 -13.09 2.41 -22.39
C GLY A 393 -12.18 3.31 -21.56
N TYR A 394 -11.24 4.03 -22.18
CA TYR A 394 -10.36 4.96 -21.47
C TYR A 394 -11.07 6.20 -20.88
N VAL A 395 -12.34 6.44 -21.23
CA VAL A 395 -13.16 7.49 -20.59
C VAL A 395 -13.43 7.15 -19.12
N VAL A 396 -13.59 5.86 -18.79
CA VAL A 396 -13.92 5.41 -17.43
C VAL A 396 -12.86 5.84 -16.40
N PRO A 397 -11.55 5.56 -16.58
CA PRO A 397 -10.54 6.00 -15.62
C PRO A 397 -10.42 7.53 -15.52
N VAL A 398 -10.66 8.29 -16.60
CA VAL A 398 -10.67 9.75 -16.56
C VAL A 398 -11.85 10.26 -15.71
N CYS A 399 -13.05 9.74 -15.92
CA CYS A 399 -14.23 10.08 -15.12
C CYS A 399 -14.03 9.70 -13.64
N ALA A 400 -13.48 8.52 -13.37
CA ALA A 400 -13.18 8.08 -12.00
C ALA A 400 -12.16 8.99 -11.30
N ALA A 401 -11.10 9.43 -12.01
CA ALA A 401 -10.12 10.38 -11.48
C ALA A 401 -10.75 11.76 -11.20
N GLY A 402 -11.61 12.25 -12.10
CA GLY A 402 -12.40 13.48 -11.90
C GLY A 402 -13.34 13.36 -10.69
N LEU A 403 -13.98 12.21 -10.51
CA LEU A 403 -14.82 11.92 -9.32
C LEU A 403 -13.98 11.93 -8.05
N ALA A 404 -12.79 11.31 -8.05
CA ALA A 404 -11.89 11.33 -6.89
C ALA A 404 -11.52 12.77 -6.51
N LEU A 405 -11.20 13.61 -7.49
CA LEU A 405 -10.88 15.02 -7.27
C LEU A 405 -12.07 15.80 -6.70
N THR A 406 -13.27 15.64 -7.26
CA THR A 406 -14.47 16.37 -6.79
C THR A 406 -14.87 15.95 -5.39
N VAL A 407 -14.85 14.65 -5.08
CA VAL A 407 -15.14 14.12 -3.74
C VAL A 407 -14.13 14.65 -2.72
N ALA A 408 -12.83 14.61 -3.06
CA ALA A 408 -11.78 15.16 -2.19
C ALA A 408 -11.95 16.66 -1.97
N ALA A 409 -12.24 17.44 -3.03
CA ALA A 409 -12.44 18.87 -2.94
C ALA A 409 -13.66 19.26 -2.08
N ALA A 410 -14.75 18.51 -2.18
CA ALA A 410 -15.97 18.76 -1.42
C ALA A 410 -15.86 18.32 0.05
N GLY A 411 -15.23 17.16 0.31
CA GLY A 411 -15.22 16.54 1.64
C GLY A 411 -14.05 16.97 2.52
N ILE A 412 -12.86 17.11 1.93
CA ILE A 412 -11.63 17.41 2.70
C ILE A 412 -11.54 18.89 3.10
N ARG A 413 -12.19 19.78 2.35
CA ARG A 413 -12.28 21.22 2.71
C ARG A 413 -13.12 21.48 3.97
N ARG A 414 -14.08 20.60 4.26
CA ARG A 414 -15.01 20.74 5.40
C ARG A 414 -14.50 20.05 6.68
N ALA A 415 -13.41 19.34 6.61
CA ALA A 415 -12.76 18.62 7.72
C ALA A 415 -11.57 19.40 8.28
#